data_21348eb6e31e30cbe3e69c344ed1c89c
#
_entry.id   21348eb6e31e30cbe3e69c344ed1c89c
#
_cell.length_a   1.000
_cell.length_b   1.000
_cell.length_c   1.000
_cell.angle_alpha   90.00
_cell.angle_beta   90.00
_cell.angle_gamma   90.00
#
_symmetry.space_group_name_H-M   'P 1'
#
loop_
_entity.id
_entity.type
_entity.pdbx_description
1 polymer ?
#
loop_
_entity_poly.entity_id
_entity_poly.type
_entity_poly.pdbx_seq_one_letter_code
_entity_poly.pdbx_strand_id
1 'polypeptide(L)'
;LLINKQIYTYGFTADNQKVYEEWLYVKKGKNKKEICLFGRIEEGIGIGDEYSEGVGLEEKVRDNGLFLSTVDSFNGEIAGNIISAINSIAIISGINHESLSTFTNKLCTQATFSLEFQQKVQGFLNSMNVGFTKFEIPKDEKLAEEIKAYTIHHLYNDEGEIIGETRFSMKEHESSGTNKLFDLAALVIGQLDFGYPLIVDELDSKLHPLLTQHIIKLFNNPKTNPKGAQLIFATHDTNLLNVKTFRRDQIWFTEKDHSEATDLYSLAEFREPE
;
A
#
# COMPACT_ATOMS: atom_id res chain seq x y z
N LEU A 1 4.41 8.19 -11.31
CA LEU A 1 2.97 7.94 -11.15
C LEU A 1 2.31 7.79 -12.52
N LEU A 2 1.42 6.81 -12.70
CA LEU A 2 0.61 6.64 -13.92
C LEU A 2 -0.82 7.11 -13.64
N ILE A 3 -1.21 8.24 -14.21
CA ILE A 3 -2.52 8.86 -14.02
C ILE A 3 -3.11 9.15 -15.41
N ASN A 4 -4.33 8.70 -15.70
CA ASN A 4 -5.02 8.93 -16.97
C ASN A 4 -4.17 8.59 -18.21
N LYS A 5 -3.42 7.47 -18.17
CA LYS A 5 -2.49 7.00 -19.21
C LYS A 5 -1.29 7.94 -19.47
N GLN A 6 -1.01 8.86 -18.57
CA GLN A 6 0.18 9.72 -18.58
C GLN A 6 1.10 9.34 -17.41
N ILE A 7 2.40 9.42 -17.63
CA ILE A 7 3.39 9.14 -16.58
C ILE A 7 3.88 10.48 -16.04
N TYR A 8 3.71 10.68 -14.75
CA TYR A 8 4.22 11.84 -14.02
C TYR A 8 5.45 11.45 -13.21
N THR A 9 6.50 12.25 -13.32
CA THR A 9 7.74 12.16 -12.51
C THR A 9 7.78 13.37 -11.62
N TYR A 10 7.66 13.16 -10.31
CA TYR A 10 7.68 14.21 -9.30
C TYR A 10 8.78 13.94 -8.29
N GLY A 11 9.48 14.97 -7.88
CA GLY A 11 10.50 14.89 -6.86
C GLY A 11 10.83 16.24 -6.25
N PHE A 12 11.54 16.22 -5.11
CA PHE A 12 12.02 17.39 -4.42
C PHE A 12 13.25 17.09 -3.57
N THR A 13 14.03 18.12 -3.27
CA THR A 13 15.13 18.12 -2.31
C THR A 13 14.82 19.12 -1.21
N ALA A 14 14.81 18.68 0.03
CA ALA A 14 14.46 19.52 1.18
C ALA A 14 15.22 19.10 2.44
N ASP A 15 15.34 20.03 3.37
CA ASP A 15 15.62 19.75 4.78
C ASP A 15 14.41 20.14 5.66
N ASN A 16 14.62 20.21 6.98
CA ASN A 16 13.57 20.61 7.93
C ASN A 16 13.23 22.11 7.93
N GLN A 17 13.91 22.93 7.14
CA GLN A 17 13.72 24.38 7.07
C GLN A 17 13.30 24.86 5.70
N LYS A 18 13.79 24.23 4.62
CA LYS A 18 13.66 24.74 3.24
C LYS A 18 13.51 23.60 2.23
N VAL A 19 12.74 23.87 1.17
CA VAL A 19 12.74 23.10 -0.07
C VAL A 19 13.71 23.76 -1.04
N TYR A 20 14.76 23.04 -1.42
CA TYR A 20 15.82 23.55 -2.31
C TYR A 20 15.47 23.39 -3.76
N GLU A 21 14.93 22.23 -4.11
CA GLU A 21 14.53 21.88 -5.46
C GLU A 21 13.17 21.18 -5.43
N GLU A 22 12.38 21.39 -6.47
CA GLU A 22 11.12 20.65 -6.68
C GLU A 22 10.85 20.60 -8.18
N TRP A 23 10.42 19.48 -8.70
CA TRP A 23 10.15 19.33 -10.13
C TRP A 23 8.98 18.41 -10.40
N LEU A 24 8.28 18.71 -11.49
CA LEU A 24 7.23 17.87 -12.02
C LEU A 24 7.37 17.76 -13.54
N TYR A 25 7.44 16.54 -14.01
CA TYR A 25 7.46 16.22 -15.44
C TYR A 25 6.26 15.34 -15.80
N VAL A 26 5.80 15.46 -17.06
CA VAL A 26 4.80 14.56 -17.64
C VAL A 26 5.28 13.94 -18.94
N LYS A 27 4.97 12.65 -19.11
CA LYS A 27 5.19 11.91 -20.37
C LYS A 27 3.86 11.40 -20.89
N LYS A 28 3.40 11.98 -22.02
CA LYS A 28 2.08 11.70 -22.62
C LYS A 28 2.10 10.54 -23.63
N GLY A 29 2.69 9.38 -23.26
CA GLY A 29 2.78 8.17 -24.07
C GLY A 29 4.19 7.57 -24.13
N LYS A 30 4.28 6.28 -24.47
CA LYS A 30 5.54 5.49 -24.40
C LYS A 30 6.72 6.09 -25.16
N ASN A 31 6.48 6.75 -26.29
CA ASN A 31 7.54 7.26 -27.20
C ASN A 31 7.64 8.78 -27.24
N LYS A 32 6.95 9.52 -26.35
CA LYS A 32 7.02 10.98 -26.29
C LYS A 32 8.11 11.45 -25.34
N LYS A 33 8.66 12.63 -25.62
CA LYS A 33 9.58 13.30 -24.70
C LYS A 33 8.85 13.66 -23.41
N GLU A 34 9.60 13.68 -22.34
CA GLU A 34 9.18 14.20 -21.04
C GLU A 34 9.09 15.73 -21.13
N ILE A 35 8.00 16.29 -20.63
CA ILE A 35 7.71 17.73 -20.64
C ILE A 35 7.79 18.20 -19.20
N CYS A 36 8.57 19.25 -18.94
CA CYS A 36 8.63 19.89 -17.63
C CYS A 36 7.34 20.69 -17.44
N LEU A 37 6.61 20.40 -16.37
CA LEU A 37 5.43 21.16 -15.97
C LEU A 37 5.83 22.32 -15.07
N PHE A 38 6.69 22.09 -14.09
CA PHE A 38 7.36 23.11 -13.33
C PHE A 38 8.70 22.62 -12.77
N GLY A 39 9.59 23.57 -12.46
CA GLY A 39 10.82 23.31 -11.75
C GLY A 39 11.13 24.45 -10.78
N ARG A 40 11.45 24.12 -9.53
CA ARG A 40 11.91 25.03 -8.50
C ARG A 40 13.40 24.84 -8.28
N ILE A 41 14.13 25.91 -8.24
CA ILE A 41 15.54 25.99 -7.87
C ILE A 41 15.72 27.14 -6.88
N GLU A 42 16.94 27.42 -6.44
CA GLU A 42 17.20 28.47 -5.46
C GLU A 42 16.78 29.86 -5.96
N GLU A 43 16.87 30.13 -7.26
CA GLU A 43 16.54 31.41 -7.89
C GLU A 43 15.01 31.61 -8.09
N GLY A 44 14.21 30.58 -7.95
CA GLY A 44 12.74 30.67 -8.09
C GLY A 44 12.07 29.45 -8.72
N ILE A 45 10.80 29.65 -9.11
CA ILE A 45 9.97 28.60 -9.70
C ILE A 45 9.68 28.96 -11.16
N GLY A 46 10.12 28.10 -12.08
CA GLY A 46 9.77 28.17 -13.49
C GLY A 46 8.57 27.29 -13.82
N ILE A 47 7.59 27.83 -14.55
CA ILE A 47 6.38 27.11 -14.95
C ILE A 47 6.41 26.84 -16.44
N GLY A 48 6.17 25.59 -16.83
CA GLY A 48 6.05 25.20 -18.23
C GLY A 48 4.69 25.57 -18.82
N ASP A 49 4.63 25.72 -20.14
CA ASP A 49 3.42 26.13 -20.88
C ASP A 49 2.21 25.21 -20.64
N GLU A 50 2.46 23.94 -20.31
CA GLU A 50 1.40 22.95 -20.08
C GLU A 50 0.94 22.88 -18.61
N TYR A 51 1.39 23.79 -17.74
CA TYR A 51 1.02 23.84 -16.32
C TYR A 51 0.43 25.20 -15.92
N SER A 52 -0.55 25.66 -16.67
CA SER A 52 -1.21 26.96 -16.47
C SER A 52 -1.85 27.15 -15.10
N GLU A 53 -2.20 26.07 -14.40
CA GLU A 53 -2.77 26.09 -13.05
C GLU A 53 -1.80 26.58 -11.98
N GLY A 54 -0.49 26.54 -12.26
CA GLY A 54 0.56 27.03 -11.35
C GLY A 54 0.85 28.53 -11.51
N VAL A 55 0.45 29.15 -12.62
CA VAL A 55 0.81 30.54 -12.96
C VAL A 55 0.26 31.53 -11.93
N GLY A 56 1.14 32.38 -11.38
CA GLY A 56 0.82 33.38 -10.35
C GLY A 56 0.72 32.83 -8.93
N LEU A 57 1.08 31.56 -8.72
CA LEU A 57 1.16 30.94 -7.40
C LEU A 57 2.61 30.82 -6.87
N GLU A 58 3.60 31.16 -7.69
CA GLU A 58 5.03 31.06 -7.39
C GLU A 58 5.41 31.87 -6.14
N GLU A 59 4.84 33.07 -6.02
CA GLU A 59 5.10 33.97 -4.89
C GLU A 59 4.31 33.61 -3.61
N LYS A 60 3.37 32.65 -3.71
CA LYS A 60 2.55 32.21 -2.57
C LYS A 60 3.12 31.01 -1.83
N VAL A 61 4.19 30.43 -2.33
CA VAL A 61 4.85 29.29 -1.74
C VAL A 61 5.77 29.72 -0.60
N ARG A 62 5.65 29.03 0.53
CA ARG A 62 6.59 29.20 1.65
C ARG A 62 7.92 28.50 1.33
N ASP A 63 9.00 28.97 1.95
CA ASP A 63 10.32 28.36 1.76
C ASP A 63 10.34 26.86 2.08
N ASN A 64 9.61 26.43 3.10
CA ASN A 64 9.46 25.04 3.52
C ASN A 64 8.19 24.35 2.95
N GLY A 65 7.48 24.99 2.04
CA GLY A 65 6.28 24.45 1.38
C GLY A 65 6.58 23.91 0.00
N LEU A 66 5.91 22.83 -0.39
CA LEU A 66 5.97 22.28 -1.74
C LEU A 66 5.03 23.09 -2.68
N PHE A 67 5.53 23.42 -3.87
CA PHE A 67 4.75 24.13 -4.89
C PHE A 67 3.54 23.30 -5.35
N LEU A 68 3.74 21.99 -5.55
CA LEU A 68 2.65 21.08 -5.88
C LEU A 68 1.49 21.16 -4.88
N SER A 69 1.80 21.17 -3.58
CA SER A 69 0.78 21.29 -2.52
C SER A 69 0.11 22.67 -2.50
N THR A 70 0.85 23.72 -2.87
CA THR A 70 0.29 25.07 -2.99
C THR A 70 -0.71 25.12 -4.14
N VAL A 71 -0.35 24.59 -5.33
CA VAL A 71 -1.25 24.55 -6.49
C VAL A 71 -2.52 23.73 -6.20
N ASP A 72 -2.39 22.58 -5.53
CA ASP A 72 -3.53 21.77 -5.07
C ASP A 72 -4.46 22.58 -4.14
N SER A 73 -3.90 23.34 -3.19
CA SER A 73 -4.66 24.20 -2.27
C SER A 73 -5.47 25.31 -2.99
N PHE A 74 -5.08 25.64 -4.22
CA PHE A 74 -5.80 26.55 -5.09
C PHE A 74 -6.63 25.83 -6.17
N ASN A 75 -6.96 24.55 -5.94
CA ASN A 75 -7.77 23.68 -6.80
C ASN A 75 -7.14 23.37 -8.17
N GLY A 76 -5.82 23.26 -8.25
CA GLY A 76 -5.14 22.77 -9.45
C GLY A 76 -5.55 21.33 -9.75
N GLU A 77 -5.99 21.05 -10.98
CA GLU A 77 -6.50 19.73 -11.37
C GLU A 77 -5.37 18.69 -11.45
N ILE A 78 -4.27 19.03 -12.10
CA ILE A 78 -3.11 18.15 -12.24
C ILE A 78 -2.48 17.91 -10.86
N ALA A 79 -2.29 18.97 -10.07
CA ALA A 79 -1.74 18.89 -8.73
C ALA A 79 -2.61 18.01 -7.82
N GLY A 80 -3.92 18.22 -7.81
CA GLY A 80 -4.87 17.43 -7.03
C GLY A 80 -4.89 15.97 -7.40
N ASN A 81 -4.81 15.64 -8.69
CA ASN A 81 -4.73 14.26 -9.17
C ASN A 81 -3.43 13.59 -8.71
N ILE A 82 -2.30 14.28 -8.73
CA ILE A 82 -1.01 13.75 -8.28
C ILE A 82 -1.02 13.54 -6.77
N ILE A 83 -1.48 14.51 -5.99
CA ILE A 83 -1.58 14.40 -4.52
C ILE A 83 -2.54 13.29 -4.12
N SER A 84 -3.69 13.16 -4.78
CA SER A 84 -4.61 12.04 -4.58
C SER A 84 -3.93 10.70 -4.86
N ALA A 85 -3.16 10.59 -5.93
CA ALA A 85 -2.43 9.36 -6.27
C ALA A 85 -1.35 9.04 -5.22
N ILE A 86 -0.63 10.05 -4.72
CA ILE A 86 0.35 9.87 -3.63
C ILE A 86 -0.35 9.42 -2.35
N ASN A 87 -1.45 10.07 -1.97
CA ASN A 87 -2.22 9.74 -0.77
C ASN A 87 -2.91 8.37 -0.84
N SER A 88 -3.09 7.81 -2.04
CA SER A 88 -3.63 6.46 -2.22
C SER A 88 -2.62 5.34 -1.93
N ILE A 89 -1.33 5.68 -1.82
CA ILE A 89 -0.28 4.71 -1.48
C ILE A 89 -0.41 4.35 0.00
N ALA A 90 -0.73 3.09 0.28
CA ALA A 90 -0.70 2.60 1.65
C ALA A 90 0.72 2.13 2.00
N ILE A 91 1.25 2.65 3.11
CA ILE A 91 2.58 2.27 3.63
C ILE A 91 2.40 1.73 5.03
N ILE A 92 2.83 0.50 5.26
CA ILE A 92 2.71 -0.18 6.54
C ILE A 92 4.00 -0.89 6.94
N SER A 93 4.22 -1.00 8.25
CA SER A 93 5.23 -1.88 8.81
C SER A 93 4.61 -3.22 9.22
N GLY A 94 5.19 -4.32 8.76
CA GLY A 94 4.78 -5.66 9.17
C GLY A 94 5.05 -5.96 10.65
N ILE A 95 5.90 -5.19 11.32
CA ILE A 95 6.21 -5.33 12.74
C ILE A 95 5.21 -4.54 13.60
N ASN A 96 4.89 -3.32 13.19
CA ASN A 96 4.04 -2.42 13.98
C ASN A 96 2.55 -2.68 13.72
N HIS A 97 1.95 -3.51 14.59
CA HIS A 97 0.54 -3.89 14.50
C HIS A 97 -0.44 -2.77 14.88
N GLU A 98 -0.03 -1.81 15.70
CA GLU A 98 -0.94 -0.77 16.19
C GLU A 98 -1.42 0.14 15.05
N SER A 99 -0.53 0.55 14.17
CA SER A 99 -0.89 1.39 13.02
C SER A 99 -1.81 0.66 12.04
N LEU A 100 -1.53 -0.62 11.77
CA LEU A 100 -2.33 -1.46 10.90
C LEU A 100 -3.71 -1.74 11.50
N SER A 101 -3.76 -2.07 12.80
CA SER A 101 -4.98 -2.30 13.54
C SER A 101 -5.88 -1.06 13.58
N THR A 102 -5.29 0.12 13.79
CA THR A 102 -6.02 1.40 13.77
C THR A 102 -6.63 1.68 12.39
N PHE A 103 -5.89 1.39 11.32
CA PHE A 103 -6.39 1.54 9.95
C PHE A 103 -7.56 0.59 9.68
N THR A 104 -7.42 -0.68 10.05
CA THR A 104 -8.48 -1.70 9.88
C THR A 104 -9.72 -1.34 10.68
N ASN A 105 -9.57 -0.90 11.94
CA ASN A 105 -10.69 -0.46 12.77
C ASN A 105 -11.45 0.71 12.12
N LYS A 106 -10.72 1.70 11.59
CA LYS A 106 -11.35 2.82 10.86
C LYS A 106 -12.09 2.35 9.61
N LEU A 107 -11.52 1.42 8.83
CA LEU A 107 -12.20 0.84 7.68
C LEU A 107 -13.45 0.06 8.10
N CYS A 108 -13.38 -0.70 9.19
CA CYS A 108 -14.49 -1.50 9.68
C CYS A 108 -15.64 -0.67 10.26
N THR A 109 -15.34 0.49 10.85
CA THR A 109 -16.34 1.39 11.46
C THR A 109 -16.93 2.41 10.48
N GLN A 110 -16.26 2.67 9.36
CA GLN A 110 -16.78 3.61 8.35
C GLN A 110 -17.92 2.98 7.55
N ALA A 111 -18.91 3.80 7.18
CA ALA A 111 -20.02 3.41 6.30
C ALA A 111 -19.59 2.85 4.93
N THR A 112 -18.32 3.02 4.57
CA THR A 112 -17.68 2.49 3.37
C THR A 112 -17.40 0.98 3.44
N PHE A 113 -17.48 0.35 4.62
CA PHE A 113 -17.33 -1.11 4.78
C PHE A 113 -18.63 -1.81 4.36
N SER A 114 -18.91 -1.74 3.06
CA SER A 114 -20.11 -2.33 2.47
C SER A 114 -20.15 -3.84 2.72
N LEU A 115 -21.37 -4.41 2.68
CA LEU A 115 -21.53 -5.87 2.78
C LEU A 115 -20.71 -6.61 1.72
N GLU A 116 -20.60 -6.06 0.51
CA GLU A 116 -19.79 -6.61 -0.57
C GLU A 116 -18.29 -6.65 -0.22
N PHE A 117 -17.78 -5.59 0.37
CA PHE A 117 -16.38 -5.54 0.82
C PHE A 117 -16.11 -6.54 1.95
N GLN A 118 -17.03 -6.66 2.93
CA GLN A 118 -16.95 -7.67 3.98
C GLN A 118 -16.89 -9.09 3.41
N GLN A 119 -17.71 -9.39 2.40
CA GLN A 119 -17.70 -10.69 1.72
C GLN A 119 -16.38 -10.96 1.01
N LYS A 120 -15.74 -9.96 0.39
CA LYS A 120 -14.42 -10.10 -0.23
C LYS A 120 -13.34 -10.39 0.81
N VAL A 121 -13.34 -9.64 1.92
CA VAL A 121 -12.41 -9.86 3.04
C VAL A 121 -12.63 -11.27 3.62
N GLN A 122 -13.87 -11.69 3.82
CA GLN A 122 -14.19 -13.03 4.30
C GLN A 122 -13.69 -14.11 3.32
N GLY A 123 -13.92 -13.93 2.03
CA GLY A 123 -13.44 -14.84 0.98
C GLY A 123 -11.91 -14.97 0.98
N PHE A 124 -11.20 -13.85 1.17
CA PHE A 124 -9.75 -13.86 1.33
C PHE A 124 -9.33 -14.67 2.57
N LEU A 125 -9.91 -14.40 3.73
CA LEU A 125 -9.59 -15.10 4.98
C LEU A 125 -9.88 -16.60 4.87
N ASN A 126 -11.00 -16.98 4.28
CA ASN A 126 -11.34 -18.40 4.06
C ASN A 126 -10.32 -19.10 3.15
N SER A 127 -9.80 -18.41 2.14
CA SER A 127 -8.75 -18.95 1.26
C SER A 127 -7.42 -19.19 1.99
N MET A 128 -7.22 -18.53 3.14
CA MET A 128 -6.05 -18.66 4.01
C MET A 128 -6.21 -19.72 5.11
N ASN A 129 -7.39 -20.32 5.22
CA ASN A 129 -7.72 -21.35 6.22
C ASN A 129 -7.44 -20.89 7.68
N VAL A 130 -8.02 -19.75 8.05
CA VAL A 130 -7.77 -19.06 9.34
C VAL A 130 -8.40 -19.74 10.56
N GLY A 131 -9.15 -20.85 10.39
CA GLY A 131 -9.71 -21.64 11.49
C GLY A 131 -11.08 -21.19 11.99
N PHE A 132 -11.62 -20.05 11.54
CA PHE A 132 -13.00 -19.61 11.82
C PHE A 132 -13.83 -19.57 10.53
N THR A 133 -15.16 -19.65 10.65
CA THR A 133 -16.06 -19.72 9.51
C THR A 133 -16.42 -18.36 8.96
N LYS A 134 -16.62 -17.38 9.83
CA LYS A 134 -16.92 -15.99 9.49
C LYS A 134 -16.46 -15.04 10.60
N PHE A 135 -16.43 -13.77 10.27
CA PHE A 135 -16.27 -12.71 11.26
C PHE A 135 -17.45 -11.74 11.24
N GLU A 136 -17.68 -11.06 12.35
CA GLU A 136 -18.72 -10.05 12.51
C GLU A 136 -18.14 -8.80 13.17
N ILE A 137 -18.31 -7.65 12.54
CA ILE A 137 -17.86 -6.37 13.09
C ILE A 137 -18.94 -5.84 14.04
N PRO A 138 -18.62 -5.48 15.29
CA PRO A 138 -19.56 -4.83 16.19
C PRO A 138 -20.07 -3.51 15.60
N LYS A 139 -21.36 -3.23 15.80
CA LYS A 139 -21.95 -1.95 15.40
C LYS A 139 -21.55 -0.79 16.31
N ASP A 140 -21.22 -1.08 17.55
CA ASP A 140 -20.70 -0.11 18.50
C ASP A 140 -19.20 0.12 18.24
N GLU A 141 -18.82 1.37 17.97
CA GLU A 141 -17.44 1.73 17.60
C GLU A 141 -16.45 1.45 18.74
N LYS A 142 -16.82 1.71 20.00
CA LYS A 142 -15.95 1.45 21.14
C LYS A 142 -15.69 -0.05 21.30
N LEU A 143 -16.74 -0.84 21.13
CA LEU A 143 -16.62 -2.29 21.18
C LEU A 143 -15.77 -2.81 20.00
N ALA A 144 -15.90 -2.23 18.81
CA ALA A 144 -15.08 -2.58 17.66
C ALA A 144 -13.58 -2.24 17.89
N GLU A 145 -13.28 -1.13 18.55
CA GLU A 145 -11.91 -0.79 18.96
C GLU A 145 -11.34 -1.76 20.01
N GLU A 146 -12.19 -2.24 20.91
CA GLU A 146 -11.79 -3.16 21.97
C GLU A 146 -11.51 -4.57 21.46
N ILE A 147 -12.41 -5.14 20.67
CA ILE A 147 -12.36 -6.54 20.25
C ILE A 147 -12.02 -6.76 18.77
N LYS A 148 -11.95 -5.72 17.94
CA LYS A 148 -11.85 -5.69 16.47
C LYS A 148 -13.08 -6.30 15.79
N ALA A 149 -13.26 -7.58 15.95
CA ALA A 149 -14.35 -8.38 15.38
C ALA A 149 -14.66 -9.55 16.31
N TYR A 150 -15.81 -10.13 16.12
CA TYR A 150 -16.08 -11.49 16.60
C TYR A 150 -15.71 -12.50 15.51
N THR A 151 -15.06 -13.59 15.91
CA THR A 151 -14.86 -14.78 15.07
C THR A 151 -15.88 -15.84 15.44
N ILE A 152 -16.43 -16.51 14.43
CA ILE A 152 -17.44 -17.53 14.61
C ILE A 152 -16.83 -18.90 14.29
N HIS A 153 -16.91 -19.80 15.24
CA HIS A 153 -16.37 -21.16 15.14
C HIS A 153 -17.47 -22.18 15.28
N HIS A 154 -17.36 -23.29 14.57
CA HIS A 154 -18.25 -24.42 14.77
C HIS A 154 -17.92 -25.16 16.06
N LEU A 155 -18.95 -25.58 16.76
CA LEU A 155 -18.86 -26.53 17.87
C LEU A 155 -19.12 -27.94 17.33
N TYR A 156 -18.29 -28.88 17.73
CA TYR A 156 -18.38 -30.28 17.29
C TYR A 156 -18.66 -31.18 18.49
N ASN A 157 -19.45 -32.24 18.27
CA ASN A 157 -19.57 -33.36 19.23
C ASN A 157 -18.39 -34.32 19.09
N ASP A 158 -18.35 -35.37 19.90
CA ASP A 158 -17.26 -36.37 19.90
C ASP A 158 -17.21 -37.17 18.57
N GLU A 159 -18.31 -37.20 17.81
CA GLU A 159 -18.44 -37.83 16.50
C GLU A 159 -17.97 -36.92 15.36
N GLY A 160 -17.61 -35.65 15.63
CA GLY A 160 -17.15 -34.66 14.66
C GLY A 160 -18.30 -33.95 13.90
N GLU A 161 -19.55 -34.07 14.37
CA GLU A 161 -20.68 -33.37 13.79
C GLU A 161 -20.83 -31.96 14.37
N ILE A 162 -21.25 -31.00 13.53
CA ILE A 162 -21.48 -29.63 13.96
C ILE A 162 -22.77 -29.58 14.80
N ILE A 163 -22.66 -29.22 16.09
CA ILE A 163 -23.75 -29.09 17.03
C ILE A 163 -24.14 -27.63 17.32
N GLY A 164 -23.39 -26.68 16.83
CA GLY A 164 -23.64 -25.25 17.03
C GLY A 164 -22.50 -24.35 16.58
N GLU A 165 -22.61 -23.08 16.94
CA GLU A 165 -21.58 -22.07 16.71
C GLU A 165 -21.26 -21.35 18.03
N THR A 166 -20.04 -20.87 18.17
CA THR A 166 -19.60 -20.04 19.29
C THR A 166 -18.90 -18.78 18.77
N ARG A 167 -18.93 -17.70 19.57
CA ARG A 167 -18.31 -16.40 19.24
C ARG A 167 -17.14 -16.14 20.16
N PHE A 168 -16.02 -15.72 19.56
CA PHE A 168 -14.84 -15.28 20.28
C PHE A 168 -14.46 -13.85 19.90
N SER A 169 -13.85 -13.11 20.83
CA SER A 169 -13.16 -11.85 20.54
C SER A 169 -11.92 -12.18 19.69
N MET A 170 -11.81 -11.58 18.51
CA MET A 170 -10.64 -11.77 17.66
C MET A 170 -9.36 -11.34 18.38
N LYS A 171 -9.38 -10.21 19.06
CA LYS A 171 -8.19 -9.66 19.73
C LYS A 171 -7.69 -10.54 20.86
N GLU A 172 -8.59 -11.16 21.61
CA GLU A 172 -8.25 -11.92 22.83
C GLU A 172 -8.04 -13.42 22.58
N HIS A 173 -8.75 -14.00 21.63
CA HIS A 173 -8.82 -15.44 21.48
C HIS A 173 -8.12 -15.96 20.21
N GLU A 174 -7.93 -15.09 19.21
CA GLU A 174 -7.21 -15.51 18.00
C GLU A 174 -5.70 -15.32 18.14
N SER A 175 -4.95 -16.10 17.37
CA SER A 175 -3.48 -16.00 17.32
C SER A 175 -3.04 -14.62 16.82
N SER A 176 -1.80 -14.21 17.19
CA SER A 176 -1.23 -12.96 16.66
C SER A 176 -1.10 -12.99 15.13
N GLY A 177 -0.87 -14.16 14.53
CA GLY A 177 -0.85 -14.34 13.07
C GLY A 177 -2.23 -14.15 12.44
N THR A 178 -3.29 -14.70 13.06
CA THR A 178 -4.68 -14.52 12.62
C THR A 178 -5.09 -13.05 12.71
N ASN A 179 -4.76 -12.39 13.82
CA ASN A 179 -5.01 -10.96 14.00
C ASN A 179 -4.31 -10.12 12.92
N LYS A 180 -3.02 -10.39 12.65
CA LYS A 180 -2.28 -9.71 11.60
C LYS A 180 -2.89 -9.96 10.21
N LEU A 181 -3.26 -11.21 9.93
CA LEU A 181 -3.86 -11.56 8.65
C LEU A 181 -5.21 -10.85 8.42
N PHE A 182 -6.03 -10.70 9.47
CA PHE A 182 -7.26 -9.94 9.42
C PHE A 182 -7.00 -8.45 9.10
N ASP A 183 -6.03 -7.84 9.78
CA ASP A 183 -5.64 -6.46 9.55
C ASP A 183 -5.11 -6.25 8.12
N LEU A 184 -4.29 -7.18 7.62
CA LEU A 184 -3.81 -7.16 6.25
C LEU A 184 -4.92 -7.41 5.22
N ALA A 185 -5.90 -8.26 5.54
CA ALA A 185 -6.96 -8.63 4.62
C ALA A 185 -7.75 -7.41 4.13
N ALA A 186 -8.20 -6.56 5.04
CA ALA A 186 -8.95 -5.36 4.69
C ALA A 186 -8.12 -4.41 3.81
N LEU A 187 -6.84 -4.25 4.14
CA LEU A 187 -5.93 -3.39 3.37
C LEU A 187 -5.62 -3.98 1.98
N VAL A 188 -5.24 -5.26 1.90
CA VAL A 188 -4.93 -5.95 0.64
C VAL A 188 -6.13 -5.91 -0.31
N ILE A 189 -7.33 -6.25 0.18
CA ILE A 189 -8.55 -6.23 -0.62
C ILE A 189 -8.89 -4.81 -1.06
N GLY A 190 -8.75 -3.82 -0.17
CA GLY A 190 -8.97 -2.41 -0.52
C GLY A 190 -8.05 -1.95 -1.65
N GLN A 191 -6.74 -2.19 -1.53
CA GLN A 191 -5.78 -1.79 -2.55
C GLN A 191 -6.01 -2.50 -3.89
N LEU A 192 -6.34 -3.78 -3.89
CA LEU A 192 -6.71 -4.52 -5.10
C LEU A 192 -7.99 -3.98 -5.74
N ASP A 193 -9.03 -3.68 -4.94
CA ASP A 193 -10.31 -3.15 -5.43
C ASP A 193 -10.17 -1.76 -6.06
N PHE A 194 -9.30 -0.91 -5.54
CA PHE A 194 -9.06 0.43 -6.06
C PHE A 194 -7.95 0.49 -7.11
N GLY A 195 -7.06 -0.48 -7.16
CA GLY A 195 -5.88 -0.48 -8.02
C GLY A 195 -4.74 0.39 -7.44
N TYR A 196 -4.69 0.56 -6.12
CA TYR A 196 -3.73 1.42 -5.44
C TYR A 196 -2.48 0.66 -4.98
N PRO A 197 -1.32 1.33 -4.90
CA PRO A 197 -0.09 0.71 -4.42
C PRO A 197 -0.14 0.39 -2.93
N LEU A 198 0.46 -0.75 -2.55
CA LEU A 198 0.69 -1.18 -1.19
C LEU A 198 2.20 -1.37 -0.96
N ILE A 199 2.76 -0.65 0.01
CA ILE A 199 4.15 -0.79 0.43
C ILE A 199 4.17 -1.41 1.83
N VAL A 200 4.87 -2.54 1.97
CA VAL A 200 4.94 -3.28 3.23
C VAL A 200 6.38 -3.52 3.61
N ASP A 201 6.81 -2.95 4.72
CA ASP A 201 8.08 -3.33 5.33
C ASP A 201 7.90 -4.60 6.16
N GLU A 202 8.78 -5.59 5.97
CA GLU A 202 8.71 -6.91 6.62
C GLU A 202 7.36 -7.63 6.46
N LEU A 203 6.95 -7.85 5.21
CA LEU A 203 5.69 -8.54 4.89
C LEU A 203 5.57 -9.92 5.55
N ASP A 204 6.67 -10.66 5.62
CA ASP A 204 6.76 -12.02 6.19
C ASP A 204 6.72 -12.07 7.72
N SER A 205 6.92 -10.94 8.42
CA SER A 205 6.92 -10.91 9.90
C SER A 205 5.61 -11.48 10.47
N LYS A 206 5.70 -12.49 11.33
CA LYS A 206 4.57 -13.19 11.98
C LYS A 206 3.56 -13.86 11.03
N LEU A 207 3.85 -13.97 9.73
CA LEU A 207 3.05 -14.73 8.79
C LEU A 207 3.75 -16.06 8.43
N HIS A 208 2.93 -17.07 8.20
CA HIS A 208 3.47 -18.31 7.63
C HIS A 208 3.89 -18.06 6.17
N PRO A 209 5.02 -18.59 5.68
CA PRO A 209 5.53 -18.35 4.33
C PRO A 209 4.49 -18.58 3.21
N LEU A 210 3.61 -19.58 3.36
CA LEU A 210 2.54 -19.84 2.40
C LEU A 210 1.52 -18.70 2.32
N LEU A 211 1.26 -18.00 3.44
CA LEU A 211 0.35 -16.86 3.46
C LEU A 211 0.96 -15.66 2.73
N THR A 212 2.25 -15.39 2.98
CA THR A 212 3.00 -14.36 2.25
C THR A 212 2.99 -14.62 0.75
N GLN A 213 3.28 -15.85 0.33
CA GLN A 213 3.21 -16.25 -1.08
C GLN A 213 1.80 -16.10 -1.67
N HIS A 214 0.75 -16.37 -0.90
CA HIS A 214 -0.63 -16.20 -1.37
C HIS A 214 -0.95 -14.73 -1.62
N ILE A 215 -0.58 -13.83 -0.70
CA ILE A 215 -0.76 -12.38 -0.89
C ILE A 215 -0.05 -11.92 -2.17
N ILE A 216 1.21 -12.31 -2.37
CA ILE A 216 1.98 -11.98 -3.58
C ILE A 216 1.27 -12.46 -4.86
N LYS A 217 0.73 -13.69 -4.83
CA LYS A 217 0.00 -14.25 -5.98
C LYS A 217 -1.26 -13.47 -6.31
N LEU A 218 -1.96 -12.88 -5.33
CA LEU A 218 -3.14 -12.04 -5.59
C LEU A 218 -2.77 -10.81 -6.42
N PHE A 219 -1.66 -10.13 -6.10
CA PHE A 219 -1.19 -8.97 -6.86
C PHE A 219 -0.66 -9.33 -8.25
N ASN A 220 -0.04 -10.51 -8.40
CA ASN A 220 0.53 -10.96 -9.67
C ASN A 220 -0.51 -11.57 -10.63
N ASN A 221 -1.71 -11.89 -10.18
CA ASN A 221 -2.73 -12.55 -11.00
C ASN A 221 -3.72 -11.52 -11.57
N PRO A 222 -3.82 -11.37 -12.91
CA PRO A 222 -4.75 -10.41 -13.53
C PRO A 222 -6.23 -10.64 -13.20
N LYS A 223 -6.62 -11.83 -12.77
CA LYS A 223 -8.00 -12.13 -12.38
C LYS A 223 -8.35 -11.54 -11.01
N THR A 224 -7.40 -11.54 -10.08
CA THR A 224 -7.58 -10.98 -8.73
C THR A 224 -7.14 -9.53 -8.64
N ASN A 225 -6.32 -9.07 -9.59
CA ASN A 225 -5.81 -7.71 -9.68
C ASN A 225 -6.09 -7.09 -11.06
N PRO A 226 -7.35 -6.93 -11.48
CA PRO A 226 -7.69 -6.40 -12.80
C PRO A 226 -7.36 -4.92 -12.96
N LYS A 227 -7.21 -4.18 -11.86
CA LYS A 227 -6.89 -2.74 -11.83
C LYS A 227 -5.40 -2.45 -11.74
N GLY A 228 -4.56 -3.48 -11.63
CA GLY A 228 -3.10 -3.34 -11.63
C GLY A 228 -2.52 -2.69 -10.36
N ALA A 229 -3.12 -2.96 -9.21
CA ALA A 229 -2.52 -2.59 -7.92
C ALA A 229 -1.08 -3.11 -7.81
N GLN A 230 -0.19 -2.35 -7.19
CA GLN A 230 1.21 -2.72 -7.05
C GLN A 230 1.50 -3.11 -5.60
N LEU A 231 2.27 -4.20 -5.41
CA LEU A 231 2.81 -4.59 -4.11
C LEU A 231 4.33 -4.39 -4.13
N ILE A 232 4.81 -3.52 -3.25
CA ILE A 232 6.23 -3.31 -2.98
C ILE A 232 6.47 -3.75 -1.55
N PHE A 233 7.44 -4.61 -1.30
CA PHE A 233 7.67 -5.09 0.06
C PHE A 233 9.15 -5.40 0.33
N ALA A 234 9.56 -5.20 1.58
CA ALA A 234 10.79 -5.74 2.11
C ALA A 234 10.51 -7.09 2.81
N THR A 235 11.47 -7.99 2.75
CA THR A 235 11.39 -9.31 3.37
C THR A 235 12.78 -9.86 3.67
N HIS A 236 12.87 -10.69 4.71
CA HIS A 236 14.04 -11.51 5.02
C HIS A 236 13.89 -12.97 4.52
N ASP A 237 12.74 -13.34 3.95
CA ASP A 237 12.48 -14.70 3.47
C ASP A 237 13.12 -14.96 2.10
N THR A 238 14.29 -15.61 2.10
CA THR A 238 15.01 -16.00 0.88
C THR A 238 14.26 -17.02 0.02
N ASN A 239 13.25 -17.73 0.55
CA ASN A 239 12.42 -18.65 -0.25
C ASN A 239 11.56 -17.91 -1.29
N LEU A 240 11.40 -16.59 -1.14
CA LEU A 240 10.73 -15.73 -2.11
C LEU A 240 11.61 -15.40 -3.33
N LEU A 241 12.93 -15.64 -3.28
CA LEU A 241 13.85 -15.49 -4.40
C LEU A 241 13.60 -16.60 -5.45
N ASN A 242 12.46 -16.52 -6.13
CA ASN A 242 12.03 -17.54 -7.07
C ASN A 242 11.66 -16.91 -8.42
N VAL A 243 12.41 -17.25 -9.45
CA VAL A 243 12.22 -16.77 -10.85
C VAL A 243 10.86 -17.14 -11.45
N LYS A 244 10.13 -18.11 -10.87
CA LYS A 244 8.75 -18.41 -11.26
C LYS A 244 7.73 -17.41 -10.70
N THR A 245 8.08 -16.71 -9.63
CA THR A 245 7.22 -15.74 -8.95
C THR A 245 7.55 -14.31 -9.35
N PHE A 246 8.83 -14.00 -9.50
CA PHE A 246 9.32 -12.67 -9.81
C PHE A 246 10.27 -12.68 -11.02
N ARG A 247 10.21 -11.62 -11.82
CA ARG A 247 11.25 -11.31 -12.79
C ARG A 247 12.47 -10.74 -12.06
N ARG A 248 13.65 -10.82 -12.67
CA ARG A 248 14.89 -10.33 -12.07
C ARG A 248 14.86 -8.82 -11.78
N ASP A 249 14.18 -8.04 -12.63
CA ASP A 249 14.00 -6.59 -12.46
C ASP A 249 13.05 -6.21 -11.31
N GLN A 250 12.33 -7.17 -10.75
CA GLN A 250 11.47 -6.98 -9.58
C GLN A 250 12.16 -7.29 -8.25
N ILE A 251 13.36 -7.89 -8.29
CA ILE A 251 14.12 -8.27 -7.09
C ILE A 251 15.25 -7.28 -6.89
N TRP A 252 15.26 -6.66 -5.73
CA TRP A 252 16.24 -5.68 -5.31
C TRP A 252 16.89 -6.10 -4.01
N PHE A 253 18.17 -5.86 -3.87
CA PHE A 253 18.95 -6.14 -2.67
C PHE A 253 19.38 -4.82 -2.03
N THR A 254 19.36 -4.81 -0.68
CA THR A 254 19.90 -3.72 0.12
C THR A 254 21.09 -4.25 0.91
N GLU A 255 22.21 -3.56 0.87
CA GLU A 255 23.42 -3.91 1.59
C GLU A 255 24.03 -2.67 2.22
N LYS A 256 24.61 -2.80 3.41
CA LYS A 256 25.37 -1.72 4.03
C LYS A 256 26.83 -1.89 3.71
N ASP A 257 27.46 -0.80 3.26
CA ASP A 257 28.90 -0.76 3.07
C ASP A 257 29.63 -0.54 4.42
N HIS A 258 30.97 -0.48 4.35
CA HIS A 258 31.82 -0.27 5.53
C HIS A 258 31.65 1.11 6.19
N SER A 259 31.01 2.07 5.53
CA SER A 259 30.65 3.40 6.05
C SER A 259 29.23 3.48 6.56
N GLU A 260 28.54 2.33 6.65
CA GLU A 260 27.14 2.18 7.03
C GLU A 260 26.14 2.81 6.02
N ALA A 261 26.60 3.24 4.86
CA ALA A 261 25.74 3.68 3.78
C ALA A 261 25.02 2.47 3.17
N THR A 262 23.74 2.67 2.82
CA THR A 262 22.94 1.62 2.18
C THR A 262 23.09 1.69 0.68
N ASP A 263 23.54 0.60 0.07
CA ASP A 263 23.49 0.40 -1.37
C ASP A 263 22.21 -0.36 -1.77
N LEU A 264 21.67 -0.04 -2.94
CA LEU A 264 20.45 -0.63 -3.50
C LEU A 264 20.71 -1.02 -4.94
N TYR A 265 20.63 -2.33 -5.23
CA TYR A 265 20.90 -2.85 -6.58
C TYR A 265 19.91 -3.95 -6.98
N SER A 266 19.65 -4.05 -8.29
CA SER A 266 18.71 -5.01 -8.84
C SER A 266 19.39 -6.34 -9.19
N LEU A 267 18.69 -7.46 -9.01
CA LEU A 267 19.15 -8.75 -9.54
C LEU A 267 19.34 -8.73 -11.06
N ALA A 268 18.65 -7.82 -11.77
CA ALA A 268 18.80 -7.66 -13.22
C ALA A 268 20.18 -7.11 -13.65
N GLU A 269 20.91 -6.47 -12.74
CA GLU A 269 22.27 -5.94 -13.01
C GLU A 269 23.32 -7.05 -13.10
N PHE A 270 23.06 -8.21 -12.51
CA PHE A 270 23.95 -9.35 -12.60
C PHE A 270 23.71 -10.10 -13.92
N ARG A 271 24.79 -10.38 -14.63
CA ARG A 271 24.73 -11.26 -15.82
C ARG A 271 24.59 -12.71 -15.37
N GLU A 272 23.78 -13.48 -16.09
CA GLU A 272 23.81 -14.93 -15.91
C GLU A 272 25.18 -15.44 -16.39
N PRO A 273 25.84 -16.36 -15.66
CA PRO A 273 26.98 -17.06 -16.22
C PRO A 273 26.52 -17.85 -17.46
N GLU A 274 27.25 -17.71 -18.55
CA GLU A 274 27.04 -18.44 -19.82
C GLU A 274 27.14 -19.95 -19.63
#